data_7f13f180851a94b6276579ded725f228
#
_entry.id   7f13f180851a94b6276579ded725f228
#
_cell.length_a   1.000
_cell.length_b   1.000
_cell.length_c   1.000
_cell.angle_alpha   90.00
_cell.angle_beta   90.00
_cell.angle_gamma   90.00
#
_symmetry.space_group_name_H-M   'P 1'
#
loop_
_entity.id
_entity.type
_entity.pdbx_description
1 polymer ?
#
loop_
_entity_poly.entity_id
_entity_poly.type
_entity_poly.pdbx_seq_one_letter_code
_entity_poly.pdbx_strand_id
1 'polypeptide(L)'
;MDPIKHFSSFHVWYLLGVVADADRGFVELRLMFDNKTDRIRVLFKGASRCLINDFLIQNIISSTVVLTDFESDEYKRALDALDKSYPWGKNKPRKKIVSITATLGAELHNEFDLLTIEADRLYR
;
A
#
# COMPACT_ATOMS: atom_id res chain seq x y z
N MET A 1 0.56 19.62 -1.74
CA MET A 1 -0.16 18.59 -0.97
C MET A 1 0.83 17.51 -0.53
N ASP A 2 0.76 17.07 0.71
CA ASP A 2 1.57 15.96 1.19
C ASP A 2 0.94 14.65 0.73
N PRO A 3 1.60 13.87 -0.15
CA PRO A 3 1.03 12.60 -0.64
C PRO A 3 0.72 11.60 0.49
N ILE A 4 1.54 11.58 1.54
CA ILE A 4 1.33 10.65 2.66
C ILE A 4 0.04 10.98 3.40
N LYS A 5 -0.20 12.26 3.70
CA LYS A 5 -1.44 12.70 4.35
C LYS A 5 -2.65 12.44 3.46
N HIS A 6 -2.51 12.71 2.17
CA HIS A 6 -3.60 12.49 1.23
C HIS A 6 -3.95 11.01 1.15
N PHE A 7 -2.95 10.15 1.06
CA PHE A 7 -3.18 8.70 1.01
C PHE A 7 -3.87 8.19 2.28
N SER A 8 -3.48 8.71 3.45
CA SER A 8 -4.07 8.30 4.73
C SER A 8 -5.54 8.67 4.88
N SER A 9 -6.07 9.56 4.02
CA SER A 9 -7.49 9.91 4.02
C SER A 9 -8.35 8.95 3.22
N PHE A 10 -7.75 8.00 2.51
CA PHE A 10 -8.49 7.04 1.67
C PHE A 10 -9.17 6.00 2.55
N HIS A 11 -10.49 6.08 2.61
CA HIS A 11 -11.35 5.07 3.19
C HIS A 11 -12.62 4.99 2.34
N VAL A 12 -13.26 3.83 2.32
CA VAL A 12 -14.41 3.55 1.44
C VAL A 12 -14.03 3.67 -0.04
N TRP A 13 -12.77 3.39 -0.35
CA TRP A 13 -12.30 3.23 -1.72
C TRP A 13 -12.19 1.74 -2.04
N TYR A 14 -12.25 1.42 -3.32
CA TYR A 14 -12.07 0.05 -3.79
C TYR A 14 -10.64 -0.13 -4.29
N LEU A 15 -9.98 -1.18 -3.85
CA LEU A 15 -8.69 -1.59 -4.40
C LEU A 15 -8.96 -2.50 -5.59
N LEU A 16 -8.68 -2.01 -6.80
CA LEU A 16 -8.97 -2.72 -8.03
C LEU A 16 -7.83 -3.62 -8.46
N GLY A 17 -6.60 -3.26 -8.17
CA GLY A 17 -5.46 -4.03 -8.60
C GLY A 17 -4.17 -3.58 -7.94
N VAL A 18 -3.19 -4.47 -7.99
CA VAL A 18 -1.84 -4.23 -7.48
C VAL A 18 -0.87 -4.73 -8.53
N VAL A 19 0.11 -3.90 -8.87
CA VAL A 19 1.24 -4.29 -9.71
C VAL A 19 2.50 -4.19 -8.88
N ALA A 20 3.23 -5.29 -8.73
CA ALA A 20 4.49 -5.31 -8.01
C ALA A 20 5.59 -5.69 -9.00
N ASP A 21 6.63 -4.86 -9.09
CA ASP A 21 7.76 -5.07 -9.98
C ASP A 21 9.05 -5.05 -9.16
N ALA A 22 9.57 -6.24 -8.89
CA ALA A 22 10.76 -6.40 -8.06
C ALA A 22 12.02 -5.83 -8.72
N ASP A 23 12.10 -5.95 -10.06
CA ASP A 23 13.28 -5.45 -10.79
C ASP A 23 13.36 -3.94 -10.77
N ARG A 24 12.23 -3.27 -10.92
CA ARG A 24 12.17 -1.80 -10.93
C ARG A 24 11.97 -1.23 -9.54
N GLY A 25 11.66 -2.07 -8.56
CA GLY A 25 11.48 -1.64 -7.17
C GLY A 25 10.26 -0.75 -6.98
N PHE A 26 9.12 -1.09 -7.60
CA PHE A 26 7.89 -0.34 -7.37
C PHE A 26 6.68 -1.24 -7.11
N VAL A 27 5.72 -0.67 -6.41
CA VAL A 27 4.38 -1.23 -6.25
C VAL A 27 3.39 -0.15 -6.66
N GLU A 28 2.44 -0.51 -7.52
CA GLU A 28 1.36 0.37 -7.96
C GLU A 28 0.03 -0.17 -7.46
N LEU A 29 -0.75 0.67 -6.79
CA LEU A 29 -2.12 0.34 -6.42
C LEU A 29 -3.08 1.10 -7.33
N ARG A 30 -4.11 0.43 -7.80
CA ARG A 30 -5.19 1.05 -8.57
C ARG A 30 -6.42 1.10 -7.70
N LEU A 31 -6.91 2.31 -7.48
CA LEU A 31 -8.03 2.55 -6.57
C LEU A 31 -9.18 3.22 -7.31
N MET A 32 -10.38 2.92 -6.87
CA MET A 32 -11.59 3.55 -7.37
C MET A 32 -12.38 4.13 -6.21
N PHE A 33 -12.84 5.37 -6.36
CA PHE A 33 -13.66 6.00 -5.34
C PHE A 33 -15.06 5.36 -5.29
N ASP A 34 -15.75 5.56 -4.20
CA ASP A 34 -17.08 5.02 -3.94
C ASP A 34 -18.14 5.48 -4.97
N ASN A 35 -17.93 6.65 -5.63
CA ASN A 35 -18.79 7.06 -6.75
C ASN A 35 -18.65 6.17 -7.99
N LYS A 36 -17.70 5.24 -7.99
CA LYS A 36 -17.40 4.28 -9.06
C LYS A 36 -17.01 4.91 -10.39
N THR A 37 -16.56 6.15 -10.34
CA THR A 37 -16.14 6.92 -11.52
C THR A 37 -14.69 7.35 -11.41
N ASP A 38 -14.31 7.97 -10.29
CA ASP A 38 -12.96 8.49 -10.12
C ASP A 38 -11.99 7.37 -9.77
N ARG A 39 -10.88 7.33 -10.51
CA ARG A 39 -9.84 6.34 -10.32
C ARG A 39 -8.49 7.03 -10.18
N ILE A 40 -7.66 6.47 -9.31
CA ILE A 40 -6.30 6.94 -9.10
C ILE A 40 -5.33 5.77 -9.08
N ARG A 41 -4.06 6.09 -9.29
CA ARG A 41 -2.95 5.18 -9.09
C ARG A 41 -2.10 5.72 -7.97
N VAL A 42 -1.72 4.85 -7.06
CA VAL A 42 -0.78 5.18 -5.99
C VAL A 42 0.50 4.41 -6.27
N LEU A 43 1.60 5.15 -6.45
CA LEU A 43 2.89 4.57 -6.81
C LEU A 43 3.83 4.62 -5.62
N PHE A 44 4.36 3.48 -5.25
CA PHE A 44 5.38 3.34 -4.21
C PHE A 44 6.70 3.01 -4.88
N LYS A 45 7.67 3.94 -4.81
CA LYS A 45 9.02 3.75 -5.35
C LYS A 45 9.96 3.31 -4.24
N GLY A 46 10.98 2.54 -4.62
CA GLY A 46 11.88 1.94 -3.65
C GLY A 46 11.20 0.85 -2.84
N ALA A 47 10.18 0.21 -3.41
CA ALA A 47 9.49 -0.89 -2.77
C ALA A 47 10.34 -2.14 -2.85
N SER A 48 10.55 -2.80 -1.72
CA SER A 48 11.41 -3.99 -1.64
C SER A 48 10.66 -5.21 -1.14
N ARG A 49 9.64 -5.04 -0.30
CA ARG A 49 8.81 -6.15 0.18
C ARG A 49 7.36 -5.71 0.23
N CYS A 50 6.47 -6.53 -0.28
CA CYS A 50 5.04 -6.28 -0.30
C CYS A 50 4.29 -7.57 0.00
N LEU A 51 3.44 -7.55 1.01
CA LEU A 51 2.62 -8.69 1.40
C LEU A 51 1.15 -8.34 1.21
N ILE A 52 0.44 -9.17 0.45
CA ILE A 52 -0.99 -9.01 0.21
C ILE A 52 -1.69 -10.30 0.61
N ASN A 53 -2.70 -10.19 1.47
CA ASN A 53 -3.53 -11.30 1.89
C ASN A 53 -4.97 -11.10 1.45
N ASP A 54 -5.64 -12.19 1.11
CA ASP A 54 -7.09 -12.23 0.88
C ASP A 54 -7.59 -11.32 -0.24
N PHE A 55 -6.81 -11.19 -1.32
CA PHE A 55 -7.22 -10.39 -2.47
C PHE A 55 -8.40 -11.04 -3.18
N LEU A 56 -9.49 -10.29 -3.30
CA LEU A 56 -10.74 -10.71 -3.93
C LEU A 56 -11.01 -9.88 -5.18
N ILE A 57 -12.10 -10.17 -5.89
CA ILE A 57 -12.54 -9.32 -6.99
C ILE A 57 -13.06 -7.97 -6.49
N GLN A 58 -13.56 -7.93 -5.26
CA GLN A 58 -13.99 -6.69 -4.62
C GLN A 58 -13.24 -6.52 -3.30
N ASN A 59 -12.47 -5.44 -3.19
CA ASN A 59 -11.69 -5.13 -2.00
C ASN A 59 -12.05 -3.72 -1.54
N ILE A 60 -12.67 -3.63 -0.36
CA ILE A 60 -13.16 -2.37 0.19
C ILE A 60 -12.21 -1.93 1.29
N ILE A 61 -11.53 -0.80 1.08
CA ILE A 61 -10.55 -0.26 2.02
C ILE A 61 -11.28 0.38 3.21
N SER A 62 -10.96 -0.05 4.43
CA SER A 62 -11.44 0.57 5.65
C SER A 62 -10.45 1.58 6.20
N SER A 63 -9.15 1.34 6.06
CA SER A 63 -8.14 2.32 6.46
C SER A 63 -6.85 2.15 5.68
N THR A 64 -6.14 3.27 5.51
CA THR A 64 -4.80 3.32 4.94
C THR A 64 -3.92 4.10 5.91
N VAL A 65 -2.79 3.53 6.29
CA VAL A 65 -1.86 4.16 7.23
C VAL A 65 -0.46 4.04 6.70
N VAL A 66 0.28 5.16 6.70
CA VAL A 66 1.71 5.15 6.40
C VAL A 66 2.46 5.24 7.71
N LEU A 67 3.19 4.18 8.04
CA LEU A 67 3.92 4.05 9.29
C LEU A 67 5.31 4.63 9.13
N THR A 68 5.53 5.78 9.73
CA THR A 68 6.81 6.51 9.67
C THR A 68 7.57 6.50 10.99
N ASP A 69 6.88 6.18 12.09
CA ASP A 69 7.50 6.03 13.40
C ASP A 69 7.96 4.58 13.57
N PHE A 70 9.25 4.34 13.32
CA PHE A 70 9.85 3.01 13.34
C PHE A 70 9.87 2.38 14.74
N GLU A 71 9.58 3.13 15.78
CA GLU A 71 9.54 2.63 17.15
C GLU A 71 8.12 2.32 17.62
N SER A 72 7.10 2.63 16.81
CA SER A 72 5.71 2.34 17.17
C SER A 72 5.42 0.84 17.12
N ASP A 73 4.49 0.40 17.95
CA ASP A 73 4.06 -0.99 17.96
C ASP A 73 3.41 -1.39 16.63
N GLU A 74 2.70 -0.48 15.99
CA GLU A 74 2.07 -0.72 14.69
C GLU A 74 3.13 -1.00 13.63
N TYR A 75 4.20 -0.19 13.60
CA TYR A 75 5.29 -0.41 12.66
C TYR A 75 5.96 -1.76 12.90
N LYS A 76 6.22 -2.08 14.16
CA LYS A 76 6.88 -3.35 14.53
C LYS A 76 6.05 -4.56 14.12
N ARG A 77 4.74 -4.48 14.26
CA ARG A 77 3.85 -5.57 13.81
C ARG A 77 3.87 -5.73 12.29
N ALA A 78 3.82 -4.62 11.55
CA ALA A 78 3.88 -4.66 10.09
C ALA A 78 5.23 -5.19 9.60
N LEU A 79 6.32 -4.74 10.23
CA LEU A 79 7.66 -5.21 9.91
C LEU A 79 7.80 -6.71 10.19
N ASP A 80 7.26 -7.19 11.31
CA ASP A 80 7.27 -8.62 11.65
C ASP A 80 6.54 -9.46 10.60
N ALA A 81 5.42 -8.98 10.11
CA ALA A 81 4.67 -9.65 9.04
C ALA A 81 5.49 -9.77 7.76
N LEU A 82 6.21 -8.70 7.39
CA LEU A 82 7.11 -8.72 6.23
C LEU A 82 8.31 -9.64 6.46
N ASP A 83 8.90 -9.62 7.64
CA ASP A 83 10.04 -10.46 7.98
C ASP A 83 9.68 -11.95 7.93
N LYS A 84 8.48 -12.31 8.36
CA LYS A 84 8.02 -13.70 8.29
C LYS A 84 7.75 -14.16 6.86
N SER A 85 7.35 -13.24 5.99
CA SER A 85 6.99 -13.56 4.60
C SER A 85 8.19 -13.58 3.67
N TYR A 86 9.24 -12.82 4.01
CA TYR A 86 10.42 -12.68 3.17
C TYR A 86 11.66 -13.10 3.94
N PRO A 87 12.47 -14.03 3.39
CA PRO A 87 13.70 -14.47 4.05
C PRO A 87 14.85 -13.46 3.92
N TRP A 88 14.66 -12.38 3.15
CA TRP A 88 15.66 -11.35 2.93
C TRP A 88 15.16 -9.99 3.44
N GLY A 89 16.08 -9.06 3.63
CA GLY A 89 15.75 -7.69 3.99
C GLY A 89 15.74 -7.40 5.48
N LYS A 90 15.88 -8.40 6.36
CA LYS A 90 15.82 -8.21 7.82
C LYS A 90 16.92 -7.29 8.36
N ASN A 91 18.09 -7.32 7.75
CA ASN A 91 19.27 -6.57 8.21
C ASN A 91 19.53 -5.31 7.39
N LYS A 92 18.60 -4.94 6.52
CA LYS A 92 18.69 -3.71 5.72
C LYS A 92 18.12 -2.53 6.50
N PRO A 93 18.50 -1.30 6.15
CA PRO A 93 17.88 -0.12 6.76
C PRO A 93 16.36 -0.17 6.67
N ARG A 94 15.70 0.25 7.73
CA ARG A 94 14.24 0.29 7.78
C ARG A 94 13.71 1.33 6.81
N LYS A 95 12.55 1.03 6.21
CA LYS A 95 11.80 1.93 5.33
C LYS A 95 10.43 2.18 5.92
N LYS A 96 9.77 3.22 5.43
CA LYS A 96 8.35 3.43 5.73
C LYS A 96 7.55 2.20 5.29
N ILE A 97 6.49 1.90 6.01
CA ILE A 97 5.59 0.80 5.65
C ILE A 97 4.18 1.38 5.52
N VAL A 98 3.53 1.11 4.40
CA VAL A 98 2.10 1.36 4.27
C VAL A 98 1.35 0.10 4.70
N SER A 99 0.29 0.29 5.50
CA SER A 99 -0.63 -0.79 5.87
C SER A 99 -2.03 -0.42 5.43
N ILE A 100 -2.67 -1.32 4.71
CA ILE A 100 -4.05 -1.18 4.27
C ILE A 100 -4.86 -2.27 4.92
N THR A 101 -5.93 -1.88 5.62
CA THR A 101 -6.90 -2.83 6.16
C THR A 101 -8.20 -2.70 5.39
N ALA A 102 -8.86 -3.83 5.19
CA ALA A 102 -10.08 -3.90 4.40
C ALA A 102 -11.28 -4.27 5.26
N THR A 103 -12.43 -3.69 4.93
CA THR A 103 -13.71 -4.19 5.43
C THR A 103 -14.05 -5.51 4.74
N LEU A 104 -13.63 -5.63 3.48
CA LEU A 104 -13.78 -6.85 2.67
C LEU A 104 -12.55 -6.97 1.78
N GLY A 105 -11.95 -8.15 1.73
CA GLY A 105 -10.88 -8.46 0.78
C GLY A 105 -9.50 -8.16 1.31
N ALA A 106 -8.67 -7.59 0.45
CA ALA A 106 -7.22 -7.55 0.63
C ALA A 106 -6.73 -6.69 1.77
N GLU A 107 -5.81 -7.24 2.54
CA GLU A 107 -4.96 -6.50 3.46
C GLU A 107 -3.55 -6.47 2.89
N LEU A 108 -2.84 -5.36 3.10
CA LEU A 108 -1.54 -5.15 2.46
C LEU A 108 -0.57 -4.46 3.40
N HIS A 109 0.69 -4.94 3.37
CA HIS A 109 1.83 -4.25 3.96
C HIS A 109 2.89 -4.10 2.88
N ASN A 110 3.42 -2.89 2.70
CA ASN A 110 4.42 -2.61 1.68
C ASN A 110 5.46 -1.63 2.21
N GLU A 111 6.74 -2.03 2.20
CA GLU A 111 7.83 -1.13 2.57
C GLU A 111 8.31 -0.37 1.32
N PHE A 112 8.60 0.93 1.48
CA PHE A 112 8.89 1.80 0.35
C PHE A 112 9.66 3.05 0.78
N ASP A 113 10.18 3.79 -0.23
CA ASP A 113 10.85 5.06 0.00
C ASP A 113 9.97 6.27 -0.30
N LEU A 114 9.34 6.29 -1.47
CA LEU A 114 8.55 7.43 -1.94
C LEU A 114 7.16 6.99 -2.41
N LEU A 115 6.21 7.87 -2.21
CA LEU A 115 4.81 7.67 -2.57
C LEU A 115 4.34 8.84 -3.44
N THR A 116 3.73 8.54 -4.60
CA THR A 116 3.07 9.52 -5.46
C THR A 116 1.66 9.06 -5.80
N ILE A 117 0.77 10.02 -6.03
CA ILE A 117 -0.63 9.76 -6.37
C ILE A 117 -0.93 10.45 -7.68
N GLU A 118 -1.50 9.70 -8.63
CA GLU A 118 -1.82 10.19 -9.96
C GLU A 118 -3.25 9.83 -10.34
N ALA A 119 -3.92 10.67 -11.11
CA ALA A 119 -5.21 10.32 -11.70
C ALA A 119 -5.02 9.18 -12.69
N ASP A 120 -5.90 8.20 -12.64
CA ASP A 120 -5.86 7.07 -13.57
C ASP A 120 -6.74 7.39 -14.78
N ARG A 121 -6.11 7.90 -15.82
CA ARG A 121 -6.81 8.35 -17.03
C ARG A 121 -7.10 7.25 -18.04
N LEU A 122 -6.63 6.05 -17.77
CA LEU A 122 -6.81 4.92 -18.69
C LEU A 122 -8.25 4.38 -18.72
N TYR A 123 -9.06 4.77 -17.74
CA TYR A 123 -10.42 4.25 -17.55
C TYR A 123 -11.49 5.30 -17.79
N ARG A 124 -11.18 6.32 -18.55
CA ARG A 124 -12.17 7.33 -18.92
C ARG A 124 -12.83 7.02 -20.25
#